data_e2581a67221457ddfd468b49453abcd2
#
_entry.id   e2581a67221457ddfd468b49453abcd2
#
_cell.length_a   1.000
_cell.length_b   1.000
_cell.length_c   1.000
_cell.angle_alpha   90.00
_cell.angle_beta   90.00
_cell.angle_gamma   90.00
#
_symmetry.space_group_name_H-M   'P 1'
#
loop_
_entity.id
_entity.type
_entity.pdbx_description
1 polymer ?
#
loop_
_entity_poly.entity_id
_entity_poly.type
_entity_poly.pdbx_seq_one_letter_code
_entity_poly.pdbx_strand_id
1 'polypeptide(L)'
;RDRYIATYIYLIKSIVRQNLFPKVTLYKDRDVTVKDIDMIIDVGNSRTTALLVEDNMNFNQVRPLELIDYTDIIMHNENGMPQLKVYKDPFDMHLAFRKAQFGNIGIKDSLQFVYPSLVRLGIEANNLARKAADYELGRQSYSTYSSPKRYLWDDKKQKYDWEFVRLPNESQDDSVLILQGITSQLNADGSINAENNGGVLKRYPRRSLMTFAFLEMFVQARFQINSHAYREFRGETDSPRRIRRVIVTCPTAMSKIEREALINSAKDAALLLKNFSENKGPQSNNSLNVDVIIVPKLQKTSDKWYYDEATCAQLVYMYAEMSQRY
;
A
#
# COMPACT_ATOMS: atom_id res chain seq x y z
N ARG A 1 -28.18 31.47 -11.83
CA ARG A 1 -27.24 31.61 -10.70
C ARG A 1 -27.86 31.06 -9.41
N ASP A 2 -29.06 31.53 -9.04
CA ASP A 2 -29.72 31.16 -7.77
C ASP A 2 -30.05 29.67 -7.65
N ARG A 3 -30.38 29.01 -8.79
CA ARG A 3 -30.63 27.56 -8.81
C ARG A 3 -29.40 26.75 -8.41
N TYR A 4 -28.21 27.13 -8.86
CA TYR A 4 -26.96 26.45 -8.48
C TYR A 4 -26.65 26.65 -7.00
N ILE A 5 -26.87 27.84 -6.48
CA ILE A 5 -26.66 28.13 -5.06
C ILE A 5 -27.65 27.32 -4.20
N ALA A 6 -28.90 27.24 -4.59
CA ALA A 6 -29.91 26.46 -3.90
C ALA A 6 -29.56 24.95 -3.92
N THR A 7 -29.13 24.42 -5.07
CA THR A 7 -28.69 23.03 -5.20
C THR A 7 -27.47 22.76 -4.32
N TYR A 8 -26.48 23.64 -4.31
CA TYR A 8 -25.30 23.54 -3.47
C TYR A 8 -25.67 23.54 -1.96
N ILE A 9 -26.49 24.47 -1.53
CA ILE A 9 -26.95 24.55 -0.14
C ILE A 9 -27.73 23.30 0.25
N TYR A 10 -28.60 22.78 -0.63
CA TYR A 10 -29.36 21.58 -0.40
C TYR A 10 -28.43 20.36 -0.25
N LEU A 11 -27.44 20.23 -1.13
CA LEU A 11 -26.46 19.15 -1.11
C LEU A 11 -25.64 19.16 0.20
N ILE A 12 -25.12 20.32 0.60
CA ILE A 12 -24.39 20.46 1.85
C ILE A 12 -25.28 20.13 3.06
N LYS A 13 -26.52 20.65 3.09
CA LYS A 13 -27.45 20.31 4.17
C LYS A 13 -27.80 18.83 4.22
N SER A 14 -27.92 18.17 3.07
CA SER A 14 -28.19 16.73 3.01
C SER A 14 -27.02 15.91 3.54
N ILE A 15 -25.79 16.28 3.16
CA ILE A 15 -24.55 15.66 3.66
C ILE A 15 -24.45 15.81 5.19
N VAL A 16 -24.70 17.00 5.71
CA VAL A 16 -24.67 17.27 7.17
C VAL A 16 -25.74 16.46 7.90
N ARG A 17 -26.98 16.45 7.40
CA ARG A 17 -28.09 15.70 8.02
C ARG A 17 -27.84 14.20 8.07
N GLN A 18 -27.20 13.65 7.04
CA GLN A 18 -26.90 12.24 6.94
C GLN A 18 -25.57 11.86 7.61
N ASN A 19 -24.89 12.83 8.24
CA ASN A 19 -23.57 12.64 8.86
C ASN A 19 -22.53 12.01 7.91
N LEU A 20 -22.58 12.40 6.63
CA LEU A 20 -21.71 11.87 5.58
C LEU A 20 -20.36 12.59 5.49
N PHE A 21 -20.14 13.65 6.28
CA PHE A 21 -18.83 14.28 6.33
C PHE A 21 -17.83 13.34 7.00
N PRO A 22 -16.69 13.11 6.36
CA PRO A 22 -15.61 12.42 7.02
C PRO A 22 -15.14 13.22 8.23
N LYS A 23 -14.84 12.57 9.33
CA LYS A 23 -14.19 13.23 10.46
C LYS A 23 -12.78 13.62 10.02
N VAL A 24 -12.52 14.90 9.88
CA VAL A 24 -11.23 15.44 9.47
C VAL A 24 -10.61 16.14 10.67
N THR A 25 -9.43 15.69 11.05
CA THR A 25 -8.62 16.34 12.08
C THR A 25 -7.51 17.14 11.39
N LEU A 26 -7.50 18.45 11.62
CA LEU A 26 -6.45 19.34 11.15
C LEU A 26 -5.50 19.62 12.32
N TYR A 27 -4.21 19.47 12.06
CA TYR A 27 -3.18 19.78 13.03
C TYR A 27 -2.06 20.62 12.39
N LYS A 28 -1.36 21.40 13.23
CA LYS A 28 -0.20 22.18 12.79
C LYS A 28 1.05 21.38 13.06
N ASP A 29 1.91 21.21 12.04
CA ASP A 29 3.14 20.42 12.10
C ASP A 29 4.09 20.78 13.25
N ARG A 30 4.00 22.01 13.76
CA ARG A 30 4.96 22.53 14.76
C ARG A 30 4.68 22.11 16.19
N ASP A 31 3.45 21.75 16.50
CA ASP A 31 2.97 21.60 17.89
C ASP A 31 2.53 20.17 18.22
N VAL A 32 2.69 19.22 17.30
CA VAL A 32 2.14 17.88 17.45
C VAL A 32 3.23 16.83 17.56
N THR A 33 3.16 16.01 18.60
CA THR A 33 4.03 14.84 18.75
C THR A 33 3.62 13.76 17.76
N VAL A 34 4.52 13.42 16.85
CA VAL A 34 4.32 12.32 15.92
C VAL A 34 4.60 10.98 16.62
N LYS A 35 3.70 10.02 16.47
CA LYS A 35 3.87 8.67 17.02
C LYS A 35 4.50 7.74 16.00
N ASP A 36 5.43 6.95 16.44
CA ASP A 36 6.15 5.98 15.63
C ASP A 36 5.45 4.62 15.66
N ILE A 37 5.28 4.02 14.49
CA ILE A 37 4.69 2.71 14.29
C ILE A 37 5.75 1.79 13.68
N ASP A 38 5.88 0.60 14.24
CA ASP A 38 6.60 -0.51 13.65
C ASP A 38 5.60 -1.39 12.88
N MET A 39 5.92 -1.74 11.66
CA MET A 39 5.15 -2.65 10.83
C MET A 39 5.90 -3.97 10.70
N ILE A 40 5.30 -5.05 11.14
CA ILE A 40 5.86 -6.41 11.04
C ILE A 40 5.14 -7.13 9.91
N ILE A 41 5.87 -7.63 8.92
CA ILE A 41 5.30 -8.28 7.74
C ILE A 41 5.87 -9.68 7.60
N ASP A 42 4.99 -10.66 7.58
CA ASP A 42 5.28 -12.02 7.16
C ASP A 42 4.80 -12.21 5.72
N VAL A 43 5.75 -12.22 4.79
CA VAL A 43 5.48 -12.30 3.36
C VAL A 43 5.49 -13.74 2.91
N GLY A 44 4.33 -14.35 2.79
CA GLY A 44 4.17 -15.67 2.19
C GLY A 44 4.06 -15.64 0.66
N ASN A 45 4.15 -16.81 0.03
CA ASN A 45 3.91 -16.95 -1.41
C ASN A 45 2.42 -16.79 -1.76
N SER A 46 1.56 -17.35 -0.95
CA SER A 46 0.09 -17.36 -1.19
C SER A 46 -0.63 -16.34 -0.34
N ARG A 47 -0.20 -16.14 0.90
CA ARG A 47 -0.83 -15.24 1.86
C ARG A 47 0.22 -14.43 2.60
N THR A 48 -0.17 -13.25 3.01
CA THR A 48 0.67 -12.33 3.77
C THR A 48 -0.10 -11.85 4.99
N THR A 49 0.65 -11.66 6.06
CA THR A 49 0.17 -11.08 7.32
C THR A 49 1.02 -9.86 7.65
N ALA A 50 0.39 -8.79 8.12
CA ALA A 50 1.12 -7.63 8.62
C ALA A 50 0.48 -7.11 9.91
N LEU A 51 1.33 -6.74 10.87
CA LEU A 51 0.94 -6.21 12.17
C LEU A 51 1.45 -4.79 12.33
N LEU A 52 0.63 -3.93 12.94
CA LEU A 52 0.94 -2.54 13.25
C LEU A 52 1.11 -2.41 14.76
N VAL A 53 2.31 -2.02 15.17
CA VAL A 53 2.73 -1.95 16.58
C VAL A 53 3.19 -0.53 16.91
N GLU A 54 2.52 0.11 17.84
CA GLU A 54 2.92 1.42 18.40
C GLU A 54 3.66 1.20 19.72
N ASP A 55 4.60 2.08 20.07
CA ASP A 55 5.33 2.00 21.34
C ASP A 55 4.35 1.98 22.53
N ASN A 56 4.70 1.20 23.57
CA ASN A 56 3.88 0.99 24.76
C ASN A 56 2.52 0.31 24.54
N MET A 57 2.41 -0.48 23.49
CA MET A 57 1.25 -1.34 23.27
C MET A 57 1.31 -2.63 24.08
N ASN A 58 0.19 -2.97 24.71
CA ASN A 58 -0.04 -4.34 25.16
C ASN A 58 -0.37 -5.23 23.96
N PHE A 59 -0.12 -6.53 24.07
CA PHE A 59 -0.38 -7.49 22.98
C PHE A 59 -1.79 -7.35 22.36
N ASN A 60 -2.81 -7.16 23.21
CA ASN A 60 -4.20 -6.99 22.76
C ASN A 60 -4.48 -5.69 21.98
N GLN A 61 -3.52 -4.79 21.94
CA GLN A 61 -3.63 -3.51 21.23
C GLN A 61 -2.95 -3.53 19.86
N VAL A 62 -2.20 -4.58 19.56
CA VAL A 62 -1.62 -4.80 18.24
C VAL A 62 -2.75 -4.97 17.22
N ARG A 63 -2.65 -4.30 16.10
CA ARG A 63 -3.66 -4.35 15.03
C ARG A 63 -3.09 -4.98 13.77
N PRO A 64 -3.80 -5.93 13.16
CA PRO A 64 -3.44 -6.39 11.83
C PRO A 64 -3.66 -5.28 10.80
N LEU A 65 -2.90 -5.35 9.71
CA LEU A 65 -3.15 -4.54 8.53
C LEU A 65 -4.50 -4.92 7.92
N GLU A 66 -5.34 -3.95 7.71
CA GLU A 66 -6.61 -4.08 7.01
C GLU A 66 -6.49 -3.45 5.62
N LEU A 67 -6.92 -4.15 4.58
CA LEU A 67 -6.93 -3.64 3.22
C LEU A 67 -8.30 -3.02 2.91
N ILE A 68 -8.30 -1.77 2.50
CA ILE A 68 -9.51 -1.05 2.08
C ILE A 68 -9.67 -1.21 0.56
N ASP A 69 -10.87 -1.61 0.13
CA ASP A 69 -11.23 -1.67 -1.28
C ASP A 69 -11.57 -0.27 -1.79
N TYR A 70 -10.68 0.30 -2.59
CA TYR A 70 -10.87 1.62 -3.20
C TYR A 70 -11.54 1.56 -4.58
N THR A 71 -11.73 0.40 -5.15
CA THR A 71 -12.38 0.24 -6.46
C THR A 71 -13.89 0.08 -6.36
N ASP A 72 -14.39 -0.26 -5.17
CA ASP A 72 -15.81 -0.44 -4.90
C ASP A 72 -16.24 0.39 -3.66
N ILE A 73 -16.04 1.71 -3.78
CA ILE A 73 -16.33 2.66 -2.69
C ILE A 73 -17.86 2.77 -2.41
N ILE A 74 -18.70 2.37 -3.39
CA ILE A 74 -20.15 2.53 -3.32
C ILE A 74 -20.82 1.26 -2.79
N MET A 75 -20.35 0.75 -1.67
CA MET A 75 -21.13 -0.21 -0.91
C MET A 75 -22.06 0.55 0.04
N HIS A 76 -23.33 0.20 0.00
CA HIS A 76 -24.30 0.71 0.95
C HIS A 76 -24.53 -0.36 2.02
N ASN A 77 -24.49 0.04 3.29
CA ASN A 77 -24.96 -0.82 4.38
C ASN A 77 -26.49 -1.01 4.29
N GLU A 78 -27.05 -1.85 5.15
CA GLU A 78 -28.49 -2.10 5.22
C GLU A 78 -29.35 -0.83 5.38
N ASN A 79 -28.72 0.26 5.87
CA ASN A 79 -29.38 1.57 6.05
C ASN A 79 -29.13 2.52 4.85
N GLY A 80 -28.59 2.04 3.75
CA GLY A 80 -28.31 2.86 2.56
C GLY A 80 -27.13 3.83 2.70
N MET A 81 -26.30 3.69 3.74
CA MET A 81 -25.13 4.56 3.97
C MET A 81 -23.89 4.00 3.26
N PRO A 82 -23.08 4.88 2.63
CA PRO A 82 -21.82 4.45 2.03
C PRO A 82 -20.92 3.80 3.07
N GLN A 83 -20.43 2.61 2.78
CA GLN A 83 -19.51 1.87 3.65
C GLN A 83 -18.30 1.43 2.85
N LEU A 84 -17.11 1.69 3.39
CA LEU A 84 -15.88 1.15 2.84
C LEU A 84 -15.80 -0.35 3.10
N LYS A 85 -15.45 -1.09 2.08
CA LYS A 85 -15.21 -2.52 2.17
C LYS A 85 -13.80 -2.74 2.71
N VAL A 86 -13.70 -3.44 3.83
CA VAL A 86 -12.44 -3.70 4.51
C VAL A 86 -12.19 -5.20 4.57
N TYR A 87 -11.00 -5.63 4.17
CA TYR A 87 -10.56 -7.02 4.24
C TYR A 87 -9.51 -7.18 5.33
N LYS A 88 -9.71 -8.18 6.18
CA LYS A 88 -8.81 -8.48 7.28
C LYS A 88 -7.75 -9.51 6.88
N ASP A 89 -6.66 -9.48 7.61
CA ASP A 89 -5.55 -10.41 7.57
C ASP A 89 -5.95 -11.88 7.92
N PRO A 90 -5.32 -12.92 7.35
CA PRO A 90 -4.31 -12.84 6.28
C PRO A 90 -4.94 -12.59 4.91
N PHE A 91 -4.25 -11.85 4.06
CA PHE A 91 -4.71 -11.56 2.70
C PHE A 91 -3.92 -12.31 1.64
N ASP A 92 -4.61 -12.66 0.54
CA ASP A 92 -4.00 -13.36 -0.57
C ASP A 92 -2.98 -12.47 -1.31
N MET A 93 -1.85 -13.06 -1.72
CA MET A 93 -0.84 -12.36 -2.50
C MET A 93 -1.16 -12.39 -4.01
N HIS A 94 -2.35 -11.88 -4.32
CA HIS A 94 -2.76 -11.54 -5.67
C HIS A 94 -2.65 -10.04 -5.88
N LEU A 95 -2.11 -9.63 -7.03
CA LEU A 95 -1.99 -8.26 -7.46
C LEU A 95 -2.84 -8.03 -8.70
N ALA A 96 -3.55 -6.92 -8.72
CA ALA A 96 -4.18 -6.39 -9.92
C ALA A 96 -3.70 -4.96 -10.12
N PHE A 97 -3.19 -4.65 -11.32
CA PHE A 97 -2.84 -3.30 -11.67
C PHE A 97 -4.10 -2.48 -11.88
N ARG A 98 -4.29 -1.47 -11.06
CA ARG A 98 -5.47 -0.62 -11.10
C ARG A 98 -5.11 0.82 -10.78
N LYS A 99 -5.42 1.69 -11.74
CA LYS A 99 -5.28 3.12 -11.54
C LYS A 99 -6.34 3.60 -10.55
N ALA A 100 -5.92 4.32 -9.51
CA ALA A 100 -6.84 5.02 -8.61
C ALA A 100 -6.59 6.52 -8.74
N GLN A 101 -7.52 7.18 -9.42
CA GLN A 101 -7.53 8.63 -9.55
C GLN A 101 -8.92 9.10 -9.19
N PHE A 102 -8.97 10.12 -8.35
CA PHE A 102 -10.20 10.76 -7.91
C PHE A 102 -10.17 12.22 -8.36
N GLY A 103 -11.27 12.71 -8.92
CA GLY A 103 -11.38 14.07 -9.41
C GLY A 103 -11.51 14.17 -10.93
N ASN A 104 -11.59 15.41 -11.45
CA ASN A 104 -11.84 15.66 -12.86
C ASN A 104 -10.54 15.61 -13.67
N ILE A 105 -10.48 14.68 -14.60
CA ILE A 105 -9.32 14.41 -15.46
C ILE A 105 -9.11 15.50 -16.52
N GLY A 106 -10.11 16.35 -16.79
CA GLY A 106 -10.12 17.28 -17.93
C GLY A 106 -9.58 18.67 -17.69
N ILE A 107 -9.29 19.05 -16.45
CA ILE A 107 -8.84 20.41 -16.11
C ILE A 107 -7.50 20.30 -15.37
N LYS A 108 -6.43 20.79 -16.03
CA LYS A 108 -5.06 20.91 -15.49
C LYS A 108 -4.87 20.37 -14.08
N ASP A 109 -4.14 19.32 -13.96
CA ASP A 109 -3.49 18.57 -12.85
C ASP A 109 -3.79 18.95 -11.38
N SER A 110 -4.36 20.11 -11.11
CA SER A 110 -4.49 20.68 -9.78
C SER A 110 -5.66 20.14 -8.93
N LEU A 111 -6.58 19.39 -9.54
CA LEU A 111 -7.80 18.89 -8.87
C LEU A 111 -7.88 17.36 -8.80
N GLN A 112 -6.80 16.68 -9.16
CA GLN A 112 -6.75 15.22 -9.08
C GLN A 112 -6.09 14.76 -7.79
N PHE A 113 -6.76 13.86 -7.08
CA PHE A 113 -6.11 13.02 -6.09
C PHE A 113 -5.58 11.77 -6.78
N VAL A 114 -4.27 11.57 -6.74
CA VAL A 114 -3.59 10.40 -7.29
C VAL A 114 -3.19 9.49 -6.14
N TYR A 115 -3.67 8.26 -6.16
CA TYR A 115 -3.27 7.25 -5.20
C TYR A 115 -1.84 6.77 -5.53
N PRO A 116 -0.93 6.69 -4.53
CA PRO A 116 0.49 6.44 -4.80
C PRO A 116 0.83 5.03 -5.29
N SER A 117 -0.05 4.06 -5.05
CA SER A 117 0.17 2.68 -5.50
C SER A 117 -0.55 2.37 -6.81
N LEU A 118 0.07 1.52 -7.61
CA LEU A 118 -0.42 1.09 -8.92
C LEU A 118 -1.16 -0.24 -8.88
N VAL A 119 -1.11 -0.94 -7.76
CA VAL A 119 -1.70 -2.26 -7.60
C VAL A 119 -2.73 -2.29 -6.49
N ARG A 120 -3.63 -3.26 -6.57
CA ARG A 120 -4.50 -3.70 -5.50
C ARG A 120 -4.08 -5.08 -5.06
N LEU A 121 -4.34 -5.42 -3.80
CA LEU A 121 -3.96 -6.70 -3.20
C LEU A 121 -5.17 -7.49 -2.73
N GLY A 122 -4.96 -8.79 -2.55
CA GLY A 122 -5.89 -9.68 -1.87
C GLY A 122 -7.22 -9.86 -2.59
N ILE A 123 -8.31 -9.75 -1.84
CA ILE A 123 -9.67 -10.01 -2.35
C ILE A 123 -10.07 -8.97 -3.39
N GLU A 124 -9.68 -7.71 -3.23
CA GLU A 124 -9.93 -6.67 -4.23
C GLU A 124 -9.28 -7.04 -5.58
N ALA A 125 -8.01 -7.47 -5.55
CA ALA A 125 -7.30 -7.92 -6.76
C ALA A 125 -8.00 -9.12 -7.41
N ASN A 126 -8.45 -10.09 -6.62
CA ASN A 126 -9.20 -11.25 -7.11
C ASN A 126 -10.52 -10.85 -7.77
N ASN A 127 -11.23 -9.90 -7.19
CA ASN A 127 -12.49 -9.40 -7.75
C ASN A 127 -12.26 -8.65 -9.06
N LEU A 128 -11.20 -7.85 -9.15
CA LEU A 128 -10.79 -7.17 -10.37
C LEU A 128 -10.42 -8.17 -11.47
N ALA A 129 -9.64 -9.19 -11.13
CA ALA A 129 -9.27 -10.24 -12.08
C ALA A 129 -10.48 -10.97 -12.65
N ARG A 130 -11.47 -11.30 -11.82
CA ARG A 130 -12.71 -11.94 -12.29
C ARG A 130 -13.52 -11.04 -13.22
N LYS A 131 -13.63 -9.76 -12.90
CA LYS A 131 -14.36 -8.79 -13.72
C LYS A 131 -13.67 -8.53 -15.06
N ALA A 132 -12.34 -8.63 -15.10
CA ALA A 132 -11.53 -8.39 -16.30
C ALA A 132 -11.39 -9.61 -17.20
N ALA A 133 -11.61 -10.83 -16.71
CA ALA A 133 -11.34 -12.08 -17.42
C ALA A 133 -12.05 -12.16 -18.79
N ASP A 134 -13.26 -11.61 -18.90
CA ASP A 134 -14.02 -11.60 -20.15
C ASP A 134 -13.45 -10.64 -21.21
N TYR A 135 -12.61 -9.68 -20.80
CA TYR A 135 -12.01 -8.67 -21.69
C TYR A 135 -10.57 -8.99 -22.11
N GLU A 136 -9.87 -9.82 -21.35
CA GLU A 136 -8.46 -10.14 -21.59
C GLU A 136 -8.25 -11.30 -22.56
N LEU A 137 -9.31 -11.99 -22.97
CA LEU A 137 -9.27 -13.08 -23.94
C LEU A 137 -8.68 -12.58 -25.28
N GLY A 138 -7.47 -13.05 -25.57
CA GLY A 138 -6.75 -12.72 -26.81
C GLY A 138 -5.75 -11.56 -26.73
N ARG A 139 -5.55 -10.92 -25.59
CA ARG A 139 -4.53 -9.88 -25.41
C ARG A 139 -3.18 -10.45 -24.92
N GLN A 140 -2.11 -9.80 -25.35
CA GLN A 140 -0.74 -10.14 -24.93
C GLN A 140 -0.26 -9.32 -23.71
N SER A 141 -1.16 -8.59 -23.06
CA SER A 141 -0.88 -7.77 -21.90
C SER A 141 -1.34 -8.45 -20.61
N TYR A 142 -0.64 -8.16 -19.54
CA TYR A 142 -0.91 -8.75 -18.23
C TYR A 142 -1.30 -7.65 -17.26
N SER A 143 -2.45 -7.81 -16.61
CA SER A 143 -2.98 -6.87 -15.62
C SER A 143 -3.06 -7.46 -14.21
N THR A 144 -2.92 -8.78 -14.08
CA THR A 144 -3.03 -9.50 -12.80
C THR A 144 -1.91 -10.50 -12.61
N TYR A 145 -1.44 -10.64 -11.37
CA TYR A 145 -0.38 -11.56 -11.00
C TYR A 145 -0.64 -12.19 -9.65
N SER A 146 -0.10 -13.39 -9.43
CA SER A 146 -0.11 -14.05 -8.13
C SER A 146 1.29 -14.31 -7.63
N SER A 147 1.43 -14.41 -6.31
CA SER A 147 2.66 -14.85 -5.65
C SER A 147 3.93 -14.09 -6.07
N PRO A 148 3.99 -12.76 -5.90
CA PRO A 148 5.11 -11.92 -6.37
C PRO A 148 6.46 -12.33 -5.79
N LYS A 149 6.48 -12.90 -4.60
CA LYS A 149 7.70 -13.41 -3.94
C LYS A 149 8.42 -14.48 -4.78
N ARG A 150 7.68 -15.26 -5.57
CA ARG A 150 8.26 -16.28 -6.46
C ARG A 150 9.11 -15.71 -7.59
N TYR A 151 8.97 -14.43 -7.88
CA TYR A 151 9.66 -13.78 -8.99
C TYR A 151 10.84 -12.90 -8.54
N LEU A 152 11.26 -12.98 -7.29
CA LEU A 152 12.38 -12.17 -6.77
C LEU A 152 13.70 -12.36 -7.54
N TRP A 153 13.90 -13.52 -8.13
CA TRP A 153 15.07 -13.84 -8.95
C TRP A 153 14.96 -13.38 -10.40
N ASP A 154 13.74 -13.02 -10.86
CA ASP A 154 13.49 -12.67 -12.26
C ASP A 154 13.71 -11.17 -12.48
N ASP A 155 14.94 -10.84 -12.87
CA ASP A 155 15.37 -9.48 -13.19
C ASP A 155 15.30 -9.13 -14.69
N LYS A 156 14.82 -10.06 -15.53
CA LYS A 156 14.72 -9.86 -16.98
C LYS A 156 13.51 -9.02 -17.34
N LYS A 157 13.72 -8.05 -18.23
CA LYS A 157 12.63 -7.27 -18.80
C LYS A 157 11.56 -8.16 -19.41
N GLN A 158 10.30 -7.85 -19.13
CA GLN A 158 9.19 -8.61 -19.68
C GLN A 158 9.08 -8.38 -21.20
N LYS A 159 8.68 -9.43 -21.90
CA LYS A 159 8.41 -9.37 -23.34
C LYS A 159 7.12 -8.57 -23.63
N TYR A 160 6.14 -8.66 -22.73
CA TYR A 160 4.82 -8.05 -22.86
C TYR A 160 4.69 -6.84 -21.97
N ASP A 161 3.86 -5.88 -22.37
CA ASP A 161 3.56 -4.71 -21.60
C ASP A 161 2.59 -5.05 -20.46
N TRP A 162 2.71 -4.35 -19.35
CA TRP A 162 1.77 -4.45 -18.24
C TRP A 162 0.71 -3.38 -18.43
N GLU A 163 -0.54 -3.74 -18.17
CA GLU A 163 -1.68 -2.86 -18.32
C GLU A 163 -2.52 -2.80 -17.05
N PHE A 164 -3.24 -1.71 -16.88
CA PHE A 164 -4.26 -1.63 -15.85
C PHE A 164 -5.46 -2.51 -16.18
N VAL A 165 -6.05 -3.14 -15.17
CA VAL A 165 -7.32 -3.86 -15.30
C VAL A 165 -8.39 -2.91 -15.81
N ARG A 166 -9.09 -3.30 -16.87
CA ARG A 166 -10.27 -2.60 -17.39
C ARG A 166 -11.54 -3.28 -16.93
N LEU A 167 -12.51 -2.47 -16.57
CA LEU A 167 -13.84 -2.94 -16.24
C LEU A 167 -14.78 -2.79 -17.46
N PRO A 168 -15.87 -3.59 -17.53
CA PRO A 168 -16.79 -3.62 -18.66
C PRO A 168 -17.33 -2.28 -19.13
N ASN A 169 -17.48 -1.33 -18.22
CA ASN A 169 -18.09 -0.03 -18.47
C ASN A 169 -17.07 1.09 -18.70
N GLU A 170 -15.78 0.78 -18.75
CA GLU A 170 -14.72 1.77 -18.97
C GLU A 170 -14.39 1.92 -20.47
N SER A 171 -14.15 3.16 -20.90
CA SER A 171 -13.83 3.44 -22.29
C SER A 171 -12.50 2.82 -22.71
N GLN A 172 -12.34 2.48 -23.98
CA GLN A 172 -11.11 1.87 -24.50
C GLN A 172 -9.91 2.81 -24.46
N ASP A 173 -10.12 4.12 -24.37
CA ASP A 173 -9.07 5.14 -24.40
C ASP A 173 -8.30 5.24 -23.06
N ASP A 174 -8.77 4.61 -21.98
CA ASP A 174 -8.12 4.57 -20.68
C ASP A 174 -7.00 3.52 -20.57
N SER A 175 -6.55 2.93 -21.69
CA SER A 175 -5.38 2.04 -21.72
C SER A 175 -4.08 2.82 -21.53
N VAL A 176 -3.86 3.28 -20.33
CA VAL A 176 -2.58 3.86 -19.95
C VAL A 176 -1.68 2.71 -19.52
N LEU A 177 -0.57 2.55 -20.23
CA LEU A 177 0.51 1.67 -19.81
C LEU A 177 0.93 2.05 -18.37
N ILE A 178 1.24 1.05 -17.54
CA ILE A 178 1.66 1.21 -16.12
C ILE A 178 2.86 2.14 -15.95
N LEU A 179 3.51 2.51 -17.02
CA LEU A 179 4.81 3.17 -17.05
C LEU A 179 4.76 4.69 -16.80
N GLN A 180 3.61 5.24 -16.40
CA GLN A 180 3.48 6.67 -16.08
C GLN A 180 3.50 6.92 -14.56
N GLY A 181 3.91 8.11 -14.18
CA GLY A 181 3.91 8.54 -12.79
C GLY A 181 5.05 7.95 -11.96
N ILE A 182 4.73 7.23 -10.87
CA ILE A 182 5.72 6.71 -9.91
C ILE A 182 6.70 5.70 -10.54
N THR A 183 6.29 5.01 -11.60
CA THR A 183 7.14 4.06 -12.31
C THR A 183 8.27 4.73 -13.09
N SER A 184 8.18 6.02 -13.39
CA SER A 184 9.28 6.78 -14.00
C SER A 184 10.54 6.81 -13.12
N GLN A 185 10.38 6.57 -11.83
CA GLN A 185 11.48 6.51 -10.86
C GLN A 185 12.17 5.15 -10.79
N LEU A 186 11.70 4.15 -11.51
CA LEU A 186 12.30 2.81 -11.54
C LEU A 186 13.22 2.64 -12.74
N ASN A 187 14.33 1.93 -12.51
CA ASN A 187 15.21 1.43 -13.55
C ASN A 187 14.58 0.24 -14.29
N ALA A 188 15.20 -0.13 -15.40
CA ALA A 188 14.76 -1.26 -16.20
C ALA A 188 14.89 -2.63 -15.50
N ASP A 189 15.67 -2.72 -14.43
CA ASP A 189 15.82 -3.91 -13.56
C ASP A 189 14.87 -3.87 -12.36
N GLY A 190 14.05 -2.82 -12.23
CA GLY A 190 13.08 -2.64 -11.14
C GLY A 190 13.66 -2.00 -9.89
N SER A 191 14.94 -1.63 -9.87
CA SER A 191 15.53 -0.83 -8.80
C SER A 191 15.17 0.65 -8.95
N ILE A 192 15.25 1.41 -7.86
CA ILE A 192 14.99 2.85 -7.90
C ILE A 192 16.12 3.58 -8.61
N ASN A 193 15.72 4.50 -9.46
CA ASN A 193 16.64 5.47 -10.06
C ASN A 193 16.62 6.75 -9.23
N ALA A 194 17.77 7.13 -8.66
CA ALA A 194 17.93 8.40 -7.96
C ALA A 194 17.90 9.60 -8.93
N GLU A 195 18.19 9.38 -10.21
CA GLU A 195 18.17 10.40 -11.25
C GLU A 195 16.91 10.22 -12.09
N ASN A 196 16.04 11.23 -12.11
CA ASN A 196 14.83 11.29 -12.93
C ASN A 196 15.19 11.35 -14.43
N ASN A 197 15.63 10.25 -14.99
CA ASN A 197 15.85 10.12 -16.43
C ASN A 197 14.49 9.87 -17.11
N GLY A 198 13.72 10.94 -17.24
CA GLY A 198 12.42 10.92 -17.90
C GLY A 198 12.53 10.46 -19.36
N GLY A 199 11.57 9.69 -19.81
CA GLY A 199 11.18 9.69 -21.20
C GLY A 199 11.30 8.40 -21.99
N VAL A 200 11.78 7.29 -21.46
CA VAL A 200 11.77 6.01 -22.19
C VAL A 200 10.75 5.06 -21.56
N LEU A 201 9.83 4.54 -22.36
CA LEU A 201 8.94 3.44 -21.97
C LEU A 201 9.80 2.26 -21.51
N LYS A 202 9.81 2.00 -20.20
CA LYS A 202 10.59 0.92 -19.61
C LYS A 202 9.70 -0.30 -19.39
N ARG A 203 10.20 -1.46 -19.72
CA ARG A 203 9.57 -2.73 -19.40
C ARG A 203 10.23 -3.28 -18.14
N TYR A 204 9.46 -3.49 -17.10
CA TYR A 204 9.96 -3.94 -15.82
C TYR A 204 9.97 -5.46 -15.71
N PRO A 205 10.94 -6.04 -14.98
CA PRO A 205 10.95 -7.46 -14.68
C PRO A 205 9.86 -7.82 -13.66
N ARG A 206 9.50 -9.09 -13.59
CA ARG A 206 8.51 -9.57 -12.59
C ARG A 206 8.96 -9.36 -11.14
N ARG A 207 10.24 -9.24 -10.88
CA ARG A 207 10.77 -8.86 -9.58
C ARG A 207 10.15 -7.57 -9.03
N SER A 208 9.86 -6.60 -9.89
CA SER A 208 9.22 -5.32 -9.52
C SER A 208 7.83 -5.48 -8.92
N LEU A 209 7.15 -6.62 -9.14
CA LEU A 209 5.86 -6.92 -8.52
C LEU A 209 5.93 -6.92 -6.99
N MET A 210 7.06 -7.35 -6.42
CA MET A 210 7.24 -7.33 -4.98
C MET A 210 7.38 -5.91 -4.43
N THR A 211 8.07 -5.02 -5.16
CA THR A 211 8.14 -3.59 -4.83
C THR A 211 6.75 -2.95 -4.84
N PHE A 212 5.93 -3.25 -5.85
CA PHE A 212 4.56 -2.74 -5.91
C PHE A 212 3.67 -3.30 -4.80
N ALA A 213 3.83 -4.57 -4.44
CA ALA A 213 3.10 -5.16 -3.32
C ALA A 213 3.45 -4.48 -1.99
N PHE A 214 4.74 -4.26 -1.70
CA PHE A 214 5.15 -3.52 -0.52
C PHE A 214 4.64 -2.09 -0.52
N LEU A 215 4.71 -1.40 -1.67
CA LEU A 215 4.20 -0.05 -1.78
C LEU A 215 2.72 0.04 -1.42
N GLU A 216 1.90 -0.88 -1.94
CA GLU A 216 0.47 -0.93 -1.59
C GLU A 216 0.28 -1.19 -0.09
N MET A 217 0.98 -2.14 0.50
CA MET A 217 0.90 -2.42 1.94
C MET A 217 1.28 -1.19 2.78
N PHE A 218 2.33 -0.46 2.41
CA PHE A 218 2.76 0.73 3.14
C PHE A 218 1.76 1.88 3.03
N VAL A 219 1.14 2.06 1.87
CA VAL A 219 0.08 3.06 1.66
C VAL A 219 -1.14 2.73 2.49
N GLN A 220 -1.60 1.47 2.46
CA GLN A 220 -2.73 1.01 3.26
C GLN A 220 -2.46 1.15 4.76
N ALA A 221 -1.27 0.74 5.22
CA ALA A 221 -0.86 0.91 6.60
C ALA A 221 -0.85 2.39 7.03
N ARG A 222 -0.31 3.29 6.19
CA ARG A 222 -0.29 4.73 6.47
C ARG A 222 -1.69 5.32 6.62
N PHE A 223 -2.63 4.88 5.80
CA PHE A 223 -4.03 5.30 5.93
C PHE A 223 -4.67 4.72 7.18
N GLN A 224 -4.47 3.45 7.47
CA GLN A 224 -5.05 2.80 8.65
C GLN A 224 -4.60 3.46 9.95
N ILE A 225 -3.28 3.64 10.15
CA ILE A 225 -2.75 4.24 11.40
C ILE A 225 -3.15 5.70 11.60
N ASN A 226 -3.52 6.40 10.52
CA ASN A 226 -4.00 7.77 10.55
C ASN A 226 -5.52 7.89 10.44
N SER A 227 -6.25 6.78 10.32
CA SER A 227 -7.70 6.79 10.34
C SER A 227 -8.24 7.25 11.69
N HIS A 228 -9.43 7.87 11.70
CA HIS A 228 -10.08 8.28 12.94
C HIS A 228 -10.28 7.10 13.88
N ALA A 229 -10.74 5.96 13.37
CA ALA A 229 -11.00 4.76 14.16
C ALA A 229 -9.73 4.23 14.88
N TYR A 230 -8.58 4.22 14.19
CA TYR A 230 -7.32 3.79 14.80
C TYR A 230 -6.87 4.78 15.90
N ARG A 231 -6.95 6.08 15.64
CA ARG A 231 -6.56 7.12 16.60
C ARG A 231 -7.45 7.12 17.83
N GLU A 232 -8.76 6.98 17.64
CA GLU A 232 -9.75 6.89 18.72
C GLU A 232 -9.50 5.63 19.58
N PHE A 233 -9.24 4.49 18.95
CA PHE A 233 -8.86 3.26 19.64
C PHE A 233 -7.61 3.44 20.52
N ARG A 234 -6.64 4.26 20.09
CA ARG A 234 -5.44 4.57 20.86
C ARG A 234 -5.64 5.66 21.93
N GLY A 235 -6.78 6.31 21.95
CA GLY A 235 -7.07 7.42 22.87
C GLY A 235 -6.32 8.73 22.58
N GLU A 236 -5.61 8.82 21.45
CA GLU A 236 -4.83 9.99 21.03
C GLU A 236 -5.24 10.42 19.62
N THR A 237 -6.35 11.16 19.53
CA THR A 237 -6.97 11.55 18.25
C THR A 237 -6.15 12.58 17.48
N ASP A 238 -5.40 13.43 18.17
CA ASP A 238 -4.72 14.57 17.56
C ASP A 238 -3.28 14.28 17.12
N SER A 239 -2.71 13.16 17.56
CA SER A 239 -1.34 12.79 17.20
C SER A 239 -1.29 12.05 15.87
N PRO A 240 -0.60 12.57 14.85
CA PRO A 240 -0.36 11.85 13.61
C PRO A 240 0.61 10.71 13.84
N ARG A 241 0.48 9.69 13.00
CA ARG A 241 1.32 8.48 13.07
C ARG A 241 2.12 8.30 11.80
N ARG A 242 3.33 7.79 11.94
CA ARG A 242 4.22 7.44 10.82
C ARG A 242 4.78 6.05 10.97
N ILE A 243 5.02 5.38 9.86
CA ILE A 243 5.77 4.13 9.85
C ILE A 243 7.25 4.49 10.01
N ARG A 244 7.85 4.10 11.14
CA ARG A 244 9.27 4.31 11.41
C ARG A 244 10.10 3.15 10.92
N ARG A 245 9.64 1.93 11.17
CA ARG A 245 10.38 0.70 10.90
C ARG A 245 9.47 -0.36 10.32
N VAL A 246 10.00 -1.09 9.34
CA VAL A 246 9.35 -2.27 8.77
C VAL A 246 10.25 -3.47 9.02
N ILE A 247 9.71 -4.48 9.69
CA ILE A 247 10.35 -5.75 9.99
C ILE A 247 9.78 -6.78 9.02
N VAL A 248 10.63 -7.33 8.15
CA VAL A 248 10.24 -8.33 7.15
C VAL A 248 10.79 -9.68 7.58
N THR A 249 9.92 -10.66 7.78
CA THR A 249 10.34 -12.05 7.99
C THR A 249 10.64 -12.71 6.65
N CYS A 250 11.41 -13.79 6.67
CA CYS A 250 11.62 -14.59 5.47
C CYS A 250 11.85 -16.07 5.81
N PRO A 251 11.55 -16.97 4.86
CA PRO A 251 11.79 -18.40 5.03
C PRO A 251 13.24 -18.72 5.33
N THR A 252 13.45 -19.63 6.27
CA THR A 252 14.78 -20.12 6.66
C THR A 252 15.57 -20.65 5.46
N ALA A 253 14.88 -21.31 4.53
CA ALA A 253 15.46 -21.91 3.33
C ALA A 253 15.70 -20.91 2.17
N MET A 254 15.33 -19.64 2.34
CA MET A 254 15.50 -18.64 1.30
C MET A 254 16.99 -18.34 1.07
N SER A 255 17.42 -18.34 -0.18
CA SER A 255 18.80 -18.02 -0.54
C SER A 255 19.16 -16.57 -0.16
N LYS A 256 20.46 -16.29 0.00
CA LYS A 256 20.94 -14.93 0.32
C LYS A 256 20.51 -13.92 -0.74
N ILE A 257 20.61 -14.28 -2.02
CA ILE A 257 20.24 -13.40 -3.14
C ILE A 257 18.75 -13.04 -3.10
N GLU A 258 17.89 -14.02 -2.83
CA GLU A 258 16.45 -13.79 -2.72
C GLU A 258 16.09 -12.94 -1.50
N ARG A 259 16.76 -13.17 -0.35
CA ARG A 259 16.61 -12.35 0.85
C ARG A 259 16.99 -10.90 0.58
N GLU A 260 18.12 -10.68 -0.08
CA GLU A 260 18.57 -9.35 -0.49
C GLU A 260 17.55 -8.69 -1.44
N ALA A 261 17.05 -9.43 -2.42
CA ALA A 261 16.04 -8.93 -3.34
C ALA A 261 14.73 -8.54 -2.62
N LEU A 262 14.28 -9.36 -1.65
CA LEU A 262 13.09 -9.08 -0.85
C LEU A 262 13.25 -7.79 -0.03
N ILE A 263 14.36 -7.64 0.68
CA ILE A 263 14.64 -6.45 1.49
C ILE A 263 14.82 -5.20 0.61
N ASN A 264 15.48 -5.33 -0.53
CA ASN A 264 15.64 -4.22 -1.46
C ASN A 264 14.30 -3.79 -2.05
N SER A 265 13.40 -4.74 -2.38
CA SER A 265 12.05 -4.40 -2.82
C SER A 265 11.27 -3.59 -1.76
N ALA A 266 11.42 -3.91 -0.48
CA ALA A 266 10.81 -3.14 0.60
C ALA A 266 11.43 -1.73 0.74
N LYS A 267 12.77 -1.61 0.60
CA LYS A 267 13.45 -0.31 0.62
C LYS A 267 13.01 0.57 -0.56
N ASP A 268 12.94 -0.02 -1.75
CA ASP A 268 12.52 0.68 -2.96
C ASP A 268 11.08 1.17 -2.83
N ALA A 269 10.17 0.36 -2.28
CA ALA A 269 8.80 0.75 -2.00
C ALA A 269 8.71 1.92 -1.00
N ALA A 270 9.50 1.89 0.08
CA ALA A 270 9.54 2.96 1.07
C ALA A 270 10.05 4.27 0.45
N LEU A 271 11.08 4.20 -0.40
CA LEU A 271 11.62 5.37 -1.09
C LEU A 271 10.65 5.93 -2.13
N LEU A 272 9.94 5.07 -2.88
CA LEU A 272 8.88 5.51 -3.80
C LEU A 272 7.77 6.26 -3.06
N LEU A 273 7.33 5.75 -1.91
CA LEU A 273 6.30 6.41 -1.09
C LEU A 273 6.78 7.76 -0.55
N LYS A 274 8.05 7.84 -0.12
CA LYS A 274 8.67 9.09 0.33
C LYS A 274 8.69 10.12 -0.80
N ASN A 275 9.25 9.76 -1.95
CA ASN A 275 9.36 10.63 -3.11
C ASN A 275 7.99 11.12 -3.61
N PHE A 276 6.99 10.24 -3.61
CA PHE A 276 5.62 10.62 -3.95
C PHE A 276 5.07 11.68 -2.98
N SER A 277 5.31 11.51 -1.69
CA SER A 277 4.81 12.44 -0.66
C SER A 277 5.52 13.80 -0.73
N GLU A 278 6.81 13.83 -1.05
CA GLU A 278 7.61 15.06 -1.17
C GLU A 278 7.25 15.86 -2.44
N ASN A 279 7.00 15.17 -3.55
CA ASN A 279 6.71 15.82 -4.84
C ASN A 279 5.29 16.38 -4.97
N LYS A 280 4.35 15.94 -4.13
CA LYS A 280 2.92 16.30 -4.21
C LYS A 280 2.45 17.23 -3.09
N GLY A 281 3.28 17.54 -2.12
CA GLY A 281 2.95 18.40 -0.99
C GLY A 281 3.65 19.76 -1.01
N PRO A 282 3.15 20.75 -0.26
CA PRO A 282 3.94 21.94 0.03
C PRO A 282 5.25 21.49 0.69
N GLN A 283 6.35 22.17 0.40
CA GLN A 283 7.67 21.93 1.00
C GLN A 283 7.62 22.26 2.51
N SER A 284 6.88 21.50 3.28
CA SER A 284 6.95 21.53 4.73
C SER A 284 8.06 20.59 5.17
N ASN A 285 8.84 21.00 6.17
CA ASN A 285 9.73 20.12 6.92
C ASN A 285 8.88 19.06 7.64
N ASN A 286 8.41 18.10 6.87
CA ASN A 286 7.32 17.24 7.28
C ASN A 286 7.91 16.12 8.14
N SER A 287 7.77 16.23 9.43
CA SER A 287 8.17 15.19 10.41
C SER A 287 7.56 13.81 10.12
N LEU A 288 6.58 13.76 9.22
CA LEU A 288 5.96 12.52 8.73
C LEU A 288 6.74 11.83 7.60
N ASN A 289 7.64 12.55 6.91
CA ASN A 289 8.44 12.03 5.79
C ASN A 289 9.84 11.62 6.25
N VAL A 290 9.91 10.75 7.24
CA VAL A 290 11.18 10.18 7.69
C VAL A 290 11.50 8.93 6.87
N ASP A 291 12.80 8.66 6.71
CA ASP A 291 13.26 7.42 6.10
C ASP A 291 12.78 6.21 6.90
N VAL A 292 12.04 5.34 6.23
CA VAL A 292 11.57 4.10 6.83
C VAL A 292 12.75 3.13 6.97
N ILE A 293 12.97 2.64 8.18
CA ILE A 293 14.04 1.68 8.47
C ILE A 293 13.53 0.28 8.10
N ILE A 294 14.12 -0.33 7.09
CA ILE A 294 13.83 -1.73 6.75
C ILE A 294 14.77 -2.65 7.53
N VAL A 295 14.20 -3.63 8.21
CA VAL A 295 14.88 -4.61 9.05
C VAL A 295 14.58 -6.02 8.52
N PRO A 296 15.55 -6.92 8.51
CA PRO A 296 16.93 -6.76 8.94
C PRO A 296 17.77 -5.92 7.97
N LYS A 297 18.74 -5.21 8.53
CA LYS A 297 19.74 -4.53 7.70
C LYS A 297 20.65 -5.59 7.07
N LEU A 298 20.81 -5.53 5.77
CA LEU A 298 21.73 -6.40 5.04
C LEU A 298 23.16 -6.08 5.46
N GLN A 299 23.84 -7.05 6.07
CA GLN A 299 25.25 -6.93 6.43
C GLN A 299 26.09 -7.62 5.36
N LYS A 300 27.12 -6.93 4.87
CA LYS A 300 28.02 -7.47 3.83
C LYS A 300 28.79 -8.71 4.28
N THR A 301 28.99 -8.89 5.58
CA THR A 301 29.91 -9.88 6.18
C THR A 301 29.22 -11.00 6.97
N SER A 302 27.92 -10.95 7.18
CA SER A 302 27.21 -11.94 8.01
C SER A 302 26.09 -12.60 7.23
N ASP A 303 26.09 -13.93 7.17
CA ASP A 303 25.00 -14.74 6.64
C ASP A 303 23.88 -14.95 7.68
N LYS A 304 24.00 -14.36 8.88
CA LYS A 304 23.00 -14.49 9.94
C LYS A 304 21.76 -13.68 9.60
N TRP A 305 20.63 -14.36 9.58
CA TRP A 305 19.31 -13.77 9.44
C TRP A 305 18.57 -13.86 10.77
N TYR A 306 18.22 -12.74 11.36
CA TYR A 306 17.65 -12.68 12.71
C TYR A 306 16.13 -12.85 12.75
N TYR A 307 15.45 -12.78 11.62
CA TYR A 307 13.99 -12.80 11.54
C TYR A 307 13.52 -13.87 10.55
N ASP A 308 14.12 -15.08 10.61
CA ASP A 308 13.60 -16.21 9.87
C ASP A 308 12.32 -16.76 10.53
N GLU A 309 11.43 -17.32 9.71
CA GLU A 309 10.11 -17.79 10.14
C GLU A 309 10.21 -18.86 11.23
N ALA A 310 11.16 -19.79 11.14
CA ALA A 310 11.29 -20.87 12.10
C ALA A 310 11.73 -20.35 13.48
N THR A 311 12.75 -19.47 13.52
CA THR A 311 13.21 -18.86 14.77
C THR A 311 12.12 -18.00 15.40
N CYS A 312 11.41 -17.20 14.61
CA CYS A 312 10.30 -16.39 15.12
C CYS A 312 9.18 -17.26 15.70
N ALA A 313 8.81 -18.35 15.05
CA ALA A 313 7.80 -19.27 15.55
C ALA A 313 8.22 -19.93 16.87
N GLN A 314 9.49 -20.34 17.00
CA GLN A 314 10.03 -20.91 18.25
C GLN A 314 10.02 -19.90 19.40
N LEU A 315 10.36 -18.63 19.13
CA LEU A 315 10.33 -17.57 20.15
C LEU A 315 8.89 -17.37 20.69
N VAL A 316 7.88 -17.41 19.82
CA VAL A 316 6.47 -17.33 20.25
C VAL A 316 6.10 -18.50 21.15
N TYR A 317 6.49 -19.72 20.77
CA TYR A 317 6.25 -20.91 21.58
C TYR A 317 6.94 -20.82 22.95
N MET A 318 8.21 -20.47 22.95
CA MET A 318 8.98 -20.30 24.20
C MET A 318 8.37 -19.24 25.12
N TYR A 319 7.95 -18.10 24.55
CA TYR A 319 7.27 -17.05 25.32
C TYR A 319 5.95 -17.54 25.94
N ALA A 320 5.14 -18.26 25.17
CA ALA A 320 3.88 -18.83 25.64
C ALA A 320 4.11 -19.82 26.80
N GLU A 321 5.12 -20.71 26.65
CA GLU A 321 5.48 -21.68 27.71
C GLU A 321 5.98 -20.98 28.97
N MET A 322 6.81 -19.95 28.81
CA MET A 322 7.34 -19.19 29.96
C MET A 322 6.26 -18.39 30.67
N SER A 323 5.32 -17.77 29.93
CA SER A 323 4.26 -16.95 30.49
C SER A 323 3.12 -17.75 31.15
N GLN A 324 2.98 -19.03 30.79
CA GLN A 324 1.97 -19.91 31.41
C GLN A 324 2.47 -20.60 32.67
N ARG A 325 3.77 -20.56 32.96
CA ARG A 325 4.37 -21.24 34.12
C ARG A 325 4.56 -20.35 35.34
N TYR A 326 4.20 -19.09 35.26
CA TYR A 326 4.27 -18.11 36.33
C TYR A 326 2.96 -17.29 36.34
#